data_0c4fae78944dc5b9252ef58187d5b3e8
#
_entry.id   0c4fae78944dc5b9252ef58187d5b3e8
#
_cell.length_a   1.000
_cell.length_b   1.000
_cell.length_c   1.000
_cell.angle_alpha   90.00
_cell.angle_beta   90.00
_cell.angle_gamma   90.00
#
_symmetry.space_group_name_H-M   'P 1'
#
loop_
_entity.id
_entity.type
_entity.pdbx_description
1 polymer ?
#
loop_
_entity_poly.entity_id
_entity_poly.type
_entity_poly.pdbx_seq_one_letter_code
_entity_poly.pdbx_strand_id
1 'polypeptide(L)'
;DDPWDEGYEPSLDEIINLHQNKTGRYTFGLPLTAGFHRLDKDIPDALTSLTEDLGVVYQLRDDELNVFGDSDVTGKPSMTDVEDGTRTILRKLLLRDHPDAKPYFNTGLDADDKEWLRSRFESIRDEHAQIKEEYVEKAVGKIEEAAMPEKAKQQLVELTKFVAHRER
;
A
#
# COMPACT_ATOMS: atom_id res chain seq x y z
N ASP A 1 12.83 1.96 -21.06
CA ASP A 1 13.19 2.89 -19.98
C ASP A 1 13.73 2.07 -18.81
N ASP A 2 14.89 2.49 -18.30
CA ASP A 2 15.54 1.80 -17.17
C ASP A 2 14.83 2.18 -15.88
N PRO A 3 14.24 1.22 -15.12
CA PRO A 3 13.57 1.53 -13.86
C PRO A 3 14.52 2.05 -12.76
N TRP A 4 15.82 2.04 -13.01
CA TRP A 4 16.86 2.59 -12.14
C TRP A 4 17.30 4.00 -12.57
N ASP A 5 16.78 4.52 -13.69
CA ASP A 5 17.05 5.89 -14.13
C ASP A 5 16.41 6.87 -13.12
N GLU A 6 17.18 7.85 -12.64
CA GLU A 6 16.70 8.88 -11.70
C GLU A 6 15.51 9.69 -12.29
N GLY A 7 15.42 9.77 -13.61
CA GLY A 7 14.30 10.41 -14.32
C GLY A 7 13.05 9.57 -14.52
N TYR A 8 13.12 8.26 -14.24
CA TYR A 8 11.98 7.36 -14.46
C TYR A 8 10.89 7.54 -13.40
N GLU A 9 9.67 7.80 -13.85
CA GLU A 9 8.48 7.86 -12.99
C GLU A 9 7.51 6.76 -13.40
N PRO A 10 7.32 5.71 -12.57
CA PRO A 10 6.48 4.57 -12.91
C PRO A 10 5.02 4.98 -13.09
N SER A 11 4.29 4.24 -13.90
CA SER A 11 2.83 4.33 -13.99
C SER A 11 2.17 3.83 -12.70
N LEU A 12 0.90 4.15 -12.51
CA LEU A 12 0.12 3.64 -11.37
C LEU A 12 0.08 2.10 -11.37
N ASP A 13 -0.12 1.49 -12.54
CA ASP A 13 -0.17 0.04 -12.69
C ASP A 13 1.17 -0.63 -12.33
N GLU A 14 2.30 -0.01 -12.66
CA GLU A 14 3.61 -0.53 -12.28
C GLU A 14 3.84 -0.49 -10.76
N ILE A 15 3.41 0.58 -10.08
CA ILE A 15 3.47 0.67 -8.62
C ILE A 15 2.57 -0.40 -7.99
N ILE A 16 1.34 -0.55 -8.48
CA ILE A 16 0.40 -1.58 -8.01
C ILE A 16 0.99 -2.98 -8.20
N ASN A 17 1.53 -3.29 -9.39
CA ASN A 17 2.18 -4.57 -9.65
C ASN A 17 3.36 -4.83 -8.70
N LEU A 18 4.14 -3.79 -8.36
CA LEU A 18 5.20 -3.91 -7.37
C LEU A 18 4.64 -4.28 -6.00
N HIS A 19 3.56 -3.63 -5.54
CA HIS A 19 2.91 -3.91 -4.27
C HIS A 19 2.35 -5.33 -4.21
N GLN A 20 1.72 -5.80 -5.28
CA GLN A 20 1.22 -7.17 -5.42
C GLN A 20 2.34 -8.20 -5.29
N ASN A 21 3.46 -7.98 -5.96
CA ASN A 21 4.59 -8.92 -5.93
C ASN A 21 5.39 -8.85 -4.63
N LYS A 22 5.77 -7.64 -4.19
CA LYS A 22 6.63 -7.45 -3.00
C LYS A 22 5.90 -7.80 -1.71
N THR A 23 4.69 -7.31 -1.53
CA THR A 23 3.94 -7.46 -0.27
C THR A 23 2.86 -8.53 -0.38
N GLY A 24 2.09 -8.54 -1.46
CA GLY A 24 1.03 -9.52 -1.65
C GLY A 24 1.56 -10.95 -1.64
N ARG A 25 2.46 -11.27 -2.52
CA ARG A 25 3.01 -12.63 -2.64
C ARG A 25 3.92 -13.01 -1.50
N TYR A 26 4.76 -12.08 -1.02
CA TYR A 26 5.73 -12.38 0.03
C TYR A 26 5.09 -12.36 1.43
N THR A 27 4.43 -11.28 1.81
CA THR A 27 3.92 -11.10 3.18
C THR A 27 2.65 -11.91 3.45
N PHE A 28 1.74 -11.97 2.49
CA PHE A 28 0.47 -12.68 2.63
C PHE A 28 0.47 -14.04 1.94
N GLY A 29 0.99 -14.11 0.73
CA GLY A 29 0.98 -15.32 -0.10
C GLY A 29 1.87 -16.42 0.44
N LEU A 30 3.09 -16.12 0.85
CA LEU A 30 4.05 -17.13 1.30
C LEU A 30 3.57 -17.90 2.56
N PRO A 31 3.08 -17.27 3.64
CA PRO A 31 2.52 -18.00 4.78
C PRO A 31 1.29 -18.84 4.41
N LEU A 32 0.43 -18.32 3.51
CA LEU A 32 -0.72 -19.05 3.02
C LEU A 32 -0.29 -20.30 2.23
N THR A 33 0.66 -20.14 1.30
CA THR A 33 1.27 -21.24 0.53
C THR A 33 1.84 -22.32 1.44
N ALA A 34 2.60 -21.92 2.46
CA ALA A 34 3.19 -22.88 3.40
C ALA A 34 2.10 -23.66 4.16
N GLY A 35 0.99 -23.01 4.54
CA GLY A 35 -0.15 -23.66 5.19
C GLY A 35 -0.82 -24.71 4.30
N PHE A 36 -1.10 -24.40 3.04
CA PHE A 36 -1.71 -25.32 2.08
C PHE A 36 -0.76 -26.49 1.75
N HIS A 37 0.52 -26.20 1.55
CA HIS A 37 1.54 -27.21 1.27
C HIS A 37 1.69 -28.24 2.41
N ARG A 38 1.59 -27.77 3.66
CA ARG A 38 1.61 -28.67 4.82
C ARG A 38 0.39 -29.61 4.88
N LEU A 39 -0.72 -29.21 4.27
CA LEU A 39 -1.95 -29.99 4.20
C LEU A 39 -2.01 -30.86 2.93
N ASP A 40 -0.96 -30.87 2.12
CA ASP A 40 -0.90 -31.53 0.80
C ASP A 40 -2.06 -31.11 -0.11
N LYS A 41 -2.31 -29.76 -0.16
CA LYS A 41 -3.36 -29.13 -0.95
C LYS A 41 -2.80 -28.00 -1.79
N ASP A 42 -3.39 -27.84 -2.98
CA ASP A 42 -3.15 -26.67 -3.82
C ASP A 42 -3.88 -25.45 -3.27
N ILE A 43 -3.27 -24.27 -3.47
CA ILE A 43 -3.89 -23.00 -3.12
C ILE A 43 -4.90 -22.66 -4.20
N PRO A 44 -6.16 -22.35 -3.85
CA PRO A 44 -7.14 -21.83 -4.80
C PRO A 44 -6.68 -20.51 -5.42
N ASP A 45 -6.87 -20.33 -6.73
CA ASP A 45 -6.51 -19.08 -7.46
C ASP A 45 -7.13 -17.83 -6.82
N ALA A 46 -8.37 -17.97 -6.31
CA ALA A 46 -9.05 -16.88 -5.60
C ALA A 46 -8.27 -16.39 -4.37
N LEU A 47 -7.61 -17.30 -3.62
CA LEU A 47 -6.80 -16.92 -2.47
C LEU A 47 -5.47 -16.28 -2.88
N THR A 48 -4.88 -16.74 -3.97
CA THR A 48 -3.67 -16.09 -4.53
C THR A 48 -3.98 -14.65 -4.94
N SER A 49 -5.05 -14.45 -5.69
CA SER A 49 -5.50 -13.11 -6.10
C SER A 49 -5.93 -12.23 -4.92
N LEU A 50 -6.49 -12.79 -3.85
CA LEU A 50 -6.78 -12.07 -2.60
C LEU A 50 -5.51 -11.55 -1.94
N THR A 51 -4.44 -12.36 -1.87
CA THR A 51 -3.19 -11.92 -1.25
C THR A 51 -2.53 -10.76 -2.01
N GLU A 52 -2.70 -10.70 -3.32
CA GLU A 52 -2.23 -9.60 -4.16
C GLU A 52 -2.97 -8.29 -3.79
N ASP A 53 -4.29 -8.31 -3.66
CA ASP A 53 -5.07 -7.13 -3.24
C ASP A 53 -4.72 -6.70 -1.80
N LEU A 54 -4.56 -7.64 -0.88
CA LEU A 54 -4.11 -7.35 0.49
C LEU A 54 -2.73 -6.69 0.53
N GLY A 55 -1.84 -7.08 -0.38
CA GLY A 55 -0.53 -6.45 -0.53
C GLY A 55 -0.63 -4.99 -0.94
N VAL A 56 -1.55 -4.66 -1.85
CA VAL A 56 -1.83 -3.28 -2.26
C VAL A 56 -2.43 -2.48 -1.10
N VAL A 57 -3.45 -3.01 -0.42
CA VAL A 57 -4.07 -2.37 0.75
C VAL A 57 -3.04 -2.07 1.83
N TYR A 58 -2.16 -3.04 2.11
CA TYR A 58 -1.10 -2.89 3.12
C TYR A 58 -0.16 -1.73 2.78
N GLN A 59 0.33 -1.67 1.53
CA GLN A 59 1.27 -0.64 1.11
C GLN A 59 0.61 0.74 1.07
N LEU A 60 -0.63 0.84 0.53
CA LEU A 60 -1.37 2.11 0.55
C LEU A 60 -1.54 2.65 1.99
N ARG A 61 -1.78 1.76 2.96
CA ARG A 61 -1.87 2.17 4.36
C ARG A 61 -0.50 2.54 4.95
N ASP A 62 0.57 1.86 4.55
CA ASP A 62 1.94 2.19 4.98
C ASP A 62 2.34 3.58 4.46
N ASP A 63 2.07 3.87 3.18
CA ASP A 63 2.29 5.18 2.56
C ASP A 63 1.51 6.30 3.29
N GLU A 64 0.22 6.06 3.64
CA GLU A 64 -0.58 7.01 4.45
C GLU A 64 0.06 7.27 5.82
N LEU A 65 0.48 6.22 6.51
CA LEU A 65 1.11 6.34 7.83
C LEU A 65 2.44 7.08 7.75
N ASN A 66 3.19 6.92 6.66
CA ASN A 66 4.44 7.62 6.44
C ASN A 66 4.24 9.14 6.33
N VAL A 67 3.19 9.58 5.61
CA VAL A 67 2.93 11.01 5.37
C VAL A 67 2.09 11.65 6.47
N PHE A 68 1.00 10.99 6.87
CA PHE A 68 -0.03 11.56 7.76
C PHE A 68 0.00 11.01 9.18
N GLY A 69 0.79 9.95 9.42
CA GLY A 69 0.88 9.34 10.74
C GLY A 69 1.54 10.26 11.77
N ASP A 70 1.08 10.12 13.01
CA ASP A 70 1.73 10.76 14.15
C ASP A 70 2.99 9.95 14.53
N SER A 71 4.15 10.61 14.54
CA SER A 71 5.43 9.98 14.86
C SER A 71 5.46 9.37 16.27
N ASP A 72 4.69 9.93 17.21
CA ASP A 72 4.60 9.41 18.57
C ASP A 72 3.79 8.10 18.63
N VAL A 73 2.85 7.91 17.69
CA VAL A 73 2.02 6.71 17.57
C VAL A 73 2.72 5.66 16.70
N THR A 74 3.24 6.06 15.55
CA THR A 74 3.90 5.16 14.59
C THR A 74 5.27 4.69 15.05
N GLY A 75 5.92 5.47 15.92
CA GLY A 75 7.30 5.23 16.38
C GLY A 75 8.37 5.45 15.28
N LYS A 76 7.99 6.04 14.14
CA LYS A 76 8.87 6.30 12.99
C LYS A 76 8.83 7.79 12.61
N PRO A 77 9.93 8.35 12.09
CA PRO A 77 9.91 9.69 11.50
C PRO A 77 8.89 9.75 10.35
N SER A 78 8.21 10.88 10.21
CA SER A 78 7.29 11.11 9.09
C SER A 78 8.03 11.49 7.81
N MET A 79 7.44 11.17 6.65
CA MET A 79 7.92 11.53 5.30
C MET A 79 9.28 10.92 4.91
N THR A 80 9.66 9.79 5.51
CA THR A 80 10.88 9.07 5.11
C THR A 80 10.81 8.61 3.65
N ASP A 81 9.64 8.25 3.13
CA ASP A 81 9.46 7.89 1.72
C ASP A 81 9.76 9.05 0.76
N VAL A 82 9.50 10.29 1.20
CA VAL A 82 9.87 11.49 0.43
C VAL A 82 11.39 11.70 0.49
N GLU A 83 11.96 11.63 1.68
CA GLU A 83 13.41 11.78 1.89
C GLU A 83 14.22 10.74 1.11
N ASP A 84 13.71 9.49 1.05
CA ASP A 84 14.33 8.38 0.30
C ASP A 84 13.97 8.38 -1.21
N GLY A 85 13.09 9.27 -1.64
CA GLY A 85 12.63 9.33 -3.02
C GLY A 85 11.81 8.12 -3.46
N THR A 86 11.16 7.41 -2.52
CA THR A 86 10.36 6.21 -2.79
C THR A 86 9.21 6.52 -3.76
N ARG A 87 9.03 5.64 -4.75
CA ARG A 87 8.01 5.82 -5.80
C ARG A 87 6.68 5.23 -5.37
N THR A 88 5.97 5.95 -4.51
CA THR A 88 4.66 5.57 -3.95
C THR A 88 3.51 6.09 -4.80
N ILE A 89 2.29 5.57 -4.55
CA ILE A 89 1.06 6.10 -5.16
C ILE A 89 0.82 7.54 -4.71
N LEU A 90 1.06 7.86 -3.42
CA LEU A 90 0.98 9.24 -2.91
C LEU A 90 1.92 10.18 -3.66
N ARG A 91 3.18 9.79 -3.88
CA ARG A 91 4.11 10.56 -4.71
C ARG A 91 3.56 10.78 -6.12
N LYS A 92 3.04 9.72 -6.76
CA LYS A 92 2.49 9.80 -8.11
C LYS A 92 1.35 10.81 -8.22
N LEU A 93 0.40 10.76 -7.29
CA LEU A 93 -0.72 11.69 -7.22
C LEU A 93 -0.23 13.11 -6.93
N LEU A 94 0.68 13.28 -5.96
CA LEU A 94 1.22 14.58 -5.61
C LEU A 94 1.91 15.25 -6.79
N LEU A 95 2.81 14.54 -7.49
CA LEU A 95 3.56 15.13 -8.60
C LEU A 95 2.70 15.41 -9.85
N ARG A 96 1.55 14.74 -9.99
CA ARG A 96 0.55 15.07 -11.01
C ARG A 96 -0.06 16.44 -10.75
N ASP A 97 -0.46 16.73 -9.51
CA ASP A 97 -1.19 17.94 -9.14
C ASP A 97 -0.28 19.07 -8.68
N HIS A 98 0.89 18.72 -8.10
CA HIS A 98 1.88 19.64 -7.57
C HIS A 98 3.29 19.29 -8.09
N PRO A 99 3.60 19.56 -9.36
CA PRO A 99 4.93 19.24 -9.93
C PRO A 99 6.06 20.04 -9.29
N ASP A 100 5.76 21.13 -8.60
CA ASP A 100 6.68 21.93 -7.78
C ASP A 100 7.17 21.19 -6.53
N ALA A 101 6.53 20.08 -6.13
CA ALA A 101 6.99 19.22 -5.06
C ALA A 101 8.19 18.32 -5.45
N LYS A 102 8.49 18.16 -6.75
CA LYS A 102 9.55 17.26 -7.22
C LYS A 102 10.91 17.47 -6.58
N PRO A 103 11.40 18.71 -6.35
CA PRO A 103 12.72 18.95 -5.73
C PRO A 103 12.87 18.45 -4.29
N TYR A 104 11.77 18.17 -3.60
CA TYR A 104 11.78 17.70 -2.21
C TYR A 104 12.00 16.18 -2.08
N PHE A 105 11.87 15.44 -3.18
CA PHE A 105 12.13 14.00 -3.17
C PHE A 105 13.61 13.68 -3.31
N ASN A 106 14.04 12.65 -2.60
CA ASN A 106 15.44 12.20 -2.52
C ASN A 106 16.39 13.26 -1.90
N THR A 107 15.87 13.97 -0.88
CA THR A 107 16.63 14.99 -0.15
C THR A 107 16.18 15.04 1.32
N GLY A 108 17.06 15.53 2.20
CA GLY A 108 16.67 15.77 3.60
C GLY A 108 15.67 16.92 3.70
N LEU A 109 14.66 16.74 4.55
CA LEU A 109 13.57 17.69 4.77
C LEU A 109 13.68 18.34 6.14
N ASP A 110 13.62 19.67 6.19
CA ASP A 110 13.43 20.39 7.44
C ASP A 110 11.96 20.47 7.86
N ALA A 111 11.67 21.16 8.98
CA ALA A 111 10.32 21.25 9.50
C ALA A 111 9.37 22.06 8.58
N ASP A 112 9.88 23.11 7.95
CA ASP A 112 9.10 23.98 7.06
C ASP A 112 8.79 23.23 5.76
N ASP A 113 9.74 22.45 5.23
CA ASP A 113 9.56 21.56 4.08
C ASP A 113 8.46 20.53 4.33
N LYS A 114 8.51 19.89 5.50
CA LYS A 114 7.51 18.88 5.90
C LYS A 114 6.10 19.48 6.06
N GLU A 115 5.98 20.69 6.62
CA GLU A 115 4.71 21.38 6.73
C GLU A 115 4.16 21.77 5.35
N TRP A 116 5.01 22.30 4.49
CA TRP A 116 4.67 22.67 3.12
C TRP A 116 4.19 21.45 2.32
N LEU A 117 4.93 20.34 2.35
CA LEU A 117 4.56 19.09 1.68
C LEU A 117 3.25 18.51 2.23
N ARG A 118 3.07 18.50 3.56
CA ARG A 118 1.86 17.96 4.21
C ARG A 118 0.61 18.67 3.70
N SER A 119 0.67 19.99 3.52
CA SER A 119 -0.46 20.76 2.98
C SER A 119 -0.84 20.36 1.54
N ARG A 120 0.13 19.92 0.73
CA ARG A 120 -0.10 19.43 -0.65
C ARG A 120 -0.59 18.00 -0.66
N PHE A 121 -0.02 17.15 0.17
CA PHE A 121 -0.51 15.77 0.36
C PHE A 121 -1.97 15.74 0.82
N GLU A 122 -2.40 16.69 1.66
CA GLU A 122 -3.80 16.77 2.10
C GLU A 122 -4.76 16.96 0.93
N SER A 123 -4.37 17.66 -0.13
CA SER A 123 -5.22 17.88 -1.31
C SER A 123 -5.49 16.61 -2.12
N ILE A 124 -4.63 15.59 -2.03
CA ILE A 124 -4.77 14.32 -2.77
C ILE A 124 -5.16 13.14 -1.85
N ARG A 125 -5.37 13.42 -0.57
CA ARG A 125 -5.65 12.40 0.44
C ARG A 125 -6.91 11.60 0.16
N ASP A 126 -7.98 12.29 -0.23
CA ASP A 126 -9.28 11.65 -0.50
C ASP A 126 -9.18 10.71 -1.71
N GLU A 127 -8.47 11.11 -2.77
CA GLU A 127 -8.26 10.26 -3.94
C GLU A 127 -7.43 9.02 -3.60
N HIS A 128 -6.37 9.19 -2.80
CA HIS A 128 -5.58 8.06 -2.33
C HIS A 128 -6.41 7.11 -1.46
N ALA A 129 -7.24 7.65 -0.55
CA ALA A 129 -8.14 6.86 0.28
C ALA A 129 -9.17 6.10 -0.57
N GLN A 130 -9.71 6.72 -1.63
CA GLN A 130 -10.62 6.05 -2.55
C GLN A 130 -9.94 4.86 -3.26
N ILE A 131 -8.71 5.02 -3.76
CA ILE A 131 -7.95 3.91 -4.36
C ILE A 131 -7.79 2.77 -3.36
N LYS A 132 -7.48 3.06 -2.10
CA LYS A 132 -7.35 2.06 -1.05
C LYS A 132 -8.67 1.31 -0.81
N GLU A 133 -9.78 2.03 -0.67
CA GLU A 133 -11.10 1.42 -0.47
C GLU A 133 -11.53 0.54 -1.65
N GLU A 134 -11.22 0.90 -2.89
CA GLU A 134 -11.46 0.05 -4.05
C GLU A 134 -10.75 -1.32 -3.94
N TYR A 135 -9.52 -1.35 -3.41
CA TYR A 135 -8.81 -2.60 -3.16
C TYR A 135 -9.33 -3.36 -1.95
N VAL A 136 -9.80 -2.67 -0.91
CA VAL A 136 -10.52 -3.30 0.21
C VAL A 136 -11.79 -4.00 -0.28
N GLU A 137 -12.60 -3.32 -1.10
CA GLU A 137 -13.83 -3.89 -1.68
C GLU A 137 -13.52 -5.09 -2.59
N LYS A 138 -12.49 -5.02 -3.45
CA LYS A 138 -12.04 -6.15 -4.26
C LYS A 138 -11.64 -7.35 -3.40
N ALA A 139 -10.86 -7.12 -2.34
CA ALA A 139 -10.44 -8.17 -1.42
C ALA A 139 -11.63 -8.80 -0.69
N VAL A 140 -12.55 -7.99 -0.17
CA VAL A 140 -13.77 -8.48 0.51
C VAL A 140 -14.65 -9.27 -0.44
N GLY A 141 -14.90 -8.79 -1.67
CA GLY A 141 -15.67 -9.52 -2.68
C GLY A 141 -15.08 -10.91 -2.97
N LYS A 142 -13.76 -11.01 -3.15
CA LYS A 142 -13.07 -12.30 -3.34
C LYS A 142 -13.23 -13.25 -2.14
N ILE A 143 -13.21 -12.71 -0.91
CA ILE A 143 -13.42 -13.49 0.31
C ILE A 143 -14.86 -14.05 0.33
N GLU A 144 -15.85 -13.23 0.01
CA GLU A 144 -17.25 -13.62 0.02
C GLU A 144 -17.55 -14.68 -1.02
N GLU A 145 -16.97 -14.61 -2.20
CA GLU A 145 -17.13 -15.58 -3.29
C GLU A 145 -16.34 -16.89 -3.07
N ALA A 146 -15.29 -16.86 -2.22
CA ALA A 146 -14.44 -18.03 -2.04
C ALA A 146 -15.16 -19.20 -1.37
N ALA A 147 -14.86 -20.41 -1.83
CA ALA A 147 -15.38 -21.66 -1.27
C ALA A 147 -14.63 -22.02 0.03
N MET A 148 -14.97 -21.35 1.13
CA MET A 148 -14.38 -21.56 2.45
C MET A 148 -15.41 -21.47 3.56
N PRO A 149 -15.11 -22.01 4.79
CA PRO A 149 -16.01 -21.90 5.93
C PRO A 149 -16.30 -20.44 6.29
N GLU A 150 -17.53 -20.14 6.69
CA GLU A 150 -18.00 -18.79 7.03
C GLU A 150 -17.12 -18.10 8.09
N LYS A 151 -16.70 -18.87 9.10
CA LYS A 151 -15.77 -18.36 10.13
C LYS A 151 -14.44 -17.87 9.53
N ALA A 152 -13.92 -18.56 8.51
CA ALA A 152 -12.68 -18.15 7.84
C ALA A 152 -12.90 -16.89 7.01
N LYS A 153 -14.06 -16.75 6.34
CA LYS A 153 -14.43 -15.51 5.63
C LYS A 153 -14.46 -14.31 6.58
N GLN A 154 -15.15 -14.44 7.70
CA GLN A 154 -15.24 -13.40 8.72
C GLN A 154 -13.87 -12.96 9.21
N GLN A 155 -12.99 -13.92 9.53
CA GLN A 155 -11.62 -13.62 9.98
C GLN A 155 -10.79 -12.89 8.90
N LEU A 156 -10.92 -13.28 7.64
CA LEU A 156 -10.22 -12.61 6.54
C LEU A 156 -10.76 -11.21 6.27
N VAL A 157 -12.07 -10.99 6.36
CA VAL A 157 -12.68 -9.65 6.26
C VAL A 157 -12.20 -8.76 7.40
N GLU A 158 -12.17 -9.26 8.64
CA GLU A 158 -11.64 -8.53 9.79
C GLU A 158 -10.16 -8.17 9.61
N LEU A 159 -9.35 -9.13 9.12
CA LEU A 159 -7.94 -8.89 8.80
C LEU A 159 -7.79 -7.81 7.73
N THR A 160 -8.56 -7.87 6.64
CA THR A 160 -8.54 -6.87 5.56
C THR A 160 -8.83 -5.47 6.10
N LYS A 161 -9.88 -5.32 6.91
CA LYS A 161 -10.23 -4.05 7.55
C LYS A 161 -9.17 -3.58 8.52
N PHE A 162 -8.60 -4.49 9.31
CA PHE A 162 -7.50 -4.15 10.21
C PHE A 162 -6.29 -3.63 9.45
N VAL A 163 -5.88 -4.31 8.37
CA VAL A 163 -4.75 -3.89 7.53
C VAL A 163 -5.00 -2.50 6.93
N ALA A 164 -6.22 -2.22 6.46
CA ALA A 164 -6.59 -0.94 5.83
C ALA A 164 -6.61 0.24 6.80
N HIS A 165 -6.87 0.00 8.10
CA HIS A 165 -7.15 1.08 9.08
C HIS A 165 -6.24 1.04 10.30
N ARG A 166 -5.18 0.19 10.33
CA ARG A 166 -4.21 0.15 11.42
C ARG A 166 -3.57 1.53 11.65
N GLU A 167 -3.23 1.84 12.88
CA GLU A 167 -2.61 3.13 13.26
C GLU A 167 -1.07 3.06 13.32
N ARG A 168 -0.50 1.85 13.21
CA ARG A 168 0.94 1.58 13.27
C ARG A 168 1.31 0.27 12.56
#